data_18cc714be181a339f7e3504e3a53335f
#
_entry.id   18cc714be181a339f7e3504e3a53335f
#
_cell.length_a   1.000
_cell.length_b   1.000
_cell.length_c   1.000
_cell.angle_alpha   90.00
_cell.angle_beta   90.00
_cell.angle_gamma   90.00
#
_symmetry.space_group_name_H-M   'P 1'
#
loop_
_entity.id
_entity.type
_entity.pdbx_description
1 polymer ?
#
loop_
_entity_poly.entity_id
_entity_poly.type
_entity_poly.pdbx_seq_one_letter_code
_entity_poly.pdbx_strand_id
1 'polypeptide(L)'
;NLHRAAQAIARDHDGIFPGTFEDVAALPGIGRSTAGAILAFSFNQPYPILDGNVRRVLARYHAIDGWPGKADVARRLWAVAEAHTPDEDVGDYTQAMMDIGAEVCLRRRPRCAVCPLESGCRSHNHGNPEQYPASRPGRTRQCRATTMVMACDHLGRVLLERRPATGIWGGLWSFPECPAGRAPESWIQERFGLDIVIGVPWDSVRHGFTHLELEIQPLPAKVIGTSVTMEGIDRLWYKPGLSLGRGVAAPVRRLLKQLEDH
;
A
#
# COMPACT_ATOMS: atom_id res chain seq x y z
N ASN A 1 -0.52 -9.28 8.71
CA ASN A 1 -0.55 -8.90 10.14
C ASN A 1 -1.81 -9.42 10.84
N LEU A 2 -3.04 -9.20 10.31
CA LEU A 2 -4.29 -9.62 10.95
C LEU A 2 -4.31 -11.11 11.33
N HIS A 3 -3.96 -12.01 10.41
CA HIS A 3 -3.88 -13.45 10.67
C HIS A 3 -2.88 -13.77 11.78
N ARG A 4 -1.72 -13.11 11.79
CA ARG A 4 -0.71 -13.30 12.85
C ARG A 4 -1.19 -12.76 14.20
N ALA A 5 -1.92 -11.65 14.23
CA ALA A 5 -2.53 -11.14 15.45
C ALA A 5 -3.58 -12.12 16.01
N ALA A 6 -4.46 -12.65 15.14
CA ALA A 6 -5.43 -13.66 15.54
C ALA A 6 -4.77 -14.94 16.10
N GLN A 7 -3.66 -15.40 15.50
CA GLN A 7 -2.88 -16.53 16.03
C GLN A 7 -2.25 -16.21 17.39
N ALA A 8 -1.75 -14.98 17.58
CA ALA A 8 -1.20 -14.56 18.88
C ALA A 8 -2.30 -14.52 19.95
N ILE A 9 -3.48 -13.97 19.64
CA ILE A 9 -4.62 -13.95 20.56
C ILE A 9 -5.03 -15.39 20.96
N ALA A 10 -5.13 -16.30 19.98
CA ALA A 10 -5.50 -17.68 20.25
C ALA A 10 -4.47 -18.43 21.12
N ARG A 11 -3.18 -18.14 20.93
CA ARG A 11 -2.09 -18.85 21.61
C ARG A 11 -1.77 -18.24 23.00
N ASP A 12 -1.73 -16.92 23.09
CA ASP A 12 -1.17 -16.19 24.23
C ASP A 12 -2.25 -15.58 25.13
N HIS A 13 -3.51 -15.52 24.68
CA HIS A 13 -4.65 -14.94 25.36
C HIS A 13 -5.91 -15.85 25.35
N ASP A 14 -5.75 -17.15 25.17
CA ASP A 14 -6.83 -18.15 25.20
C ASP A 14 -8.01 -17.83 24.25
N GLY A 15 -7.74 -17.12 23.15
CA GLY A 15 -8.75 -16.69 22.19
C GLY A 15 -9.58 -15.47 22.64
N ILE A 16 -9.29 -14.89 23.79
CA ILE A 16 -9.93 -13.68 24.31
C ILE A 16 -9.12 -12.46 23.89
N PHE A 17 -9.79 -11.45 23.32
CA PHE A 17 -9.11 -10.23 22.93
C PHE A 17 -8.58 -9.48 24.16
N PRO A 18 -7.28 -9.09 24.22
CA PRO A 18 -6.71 -8.43 25.39
C PRO A 18 -7.29 -7.03 25.62
N GLY A 19 -7.44 -6.63 26.89
CA GLY A 19 -8.02 -5.36 27.29
C GLY A 19 -7.01 -4.34 27.82
N THR A 20 -5.70 -4.65 27.85
CA THR A 20 -4.66 -3.70 28.26
C THR A 20 -3.97 -3.08 27.07
N PHE A 21 -3.47 -1.85 27.21
CA PHE A 21 -2.78 -1.16 26.12
C PHE A 21 -1.52 -1.91 25.68
N GLU A 22 -0.77 -2.41 26.61
CA GLU A 22 0.49 -3.13 26.40
C GLU A 22 0.26 -4.38 25.56
N ASP A 23 -0.71 -5.19 25.93
CA ASP A 23 -1.03 -6.44 25.22
C ASP A 23 -1.59 -6.16 23.82
N VAL A 24 -2.49 -5.18 23.68
CA VAL A 24 -3.05 -4.79 22.39
C VAL A 24 -1.96 -4.24 21.46
N ALA A 25 -1.08 -3.38 21.97
CA ALA A 25 0.01 -2.79 21.18
C ALA A 25 1.10 -3.80 20.80
N ALA A 26 1.23 -4.91 21.55
CA ALA A 26 2.15 -6.00 21.24
C ALA A 26 1.67 -6.90 20.08
N LEU A 27 0.37 -6.85 19.74
CA LEU A 27 -0.17 -7.65 18.64
C LEU A 27 0.42 -7.27 17.29
N PRO A 28 0.72 -8.27 16.42
CA PRO A 28 1.34 -8.04 15.10
C PRO A 28 0.55 -7.07 14.21
N GLY A 29 1.14 -5.91 13.91
CA GLY A 29 0.56 -4.89 13.04
C GLY A 29 -0.31 -3.86 13.74
N ILE A 30 -0.39 -3.90 15.06
CA ILE A 30 -1.07 -2.90 15.87
C ILE A 30 -0.01 -1.95 16.45
N GLY A 31 -0.09 -0.68 16.05
CA GLY A 31 0.73 0.38 16.61
C GLY A 31 -0.03 1.19 17.66
N ARG A 32 0.66 2.11 18.34
CA ARG A 32 0.12 2.96 19.41
C ARG A 32 -1.26 3.56 19.09
N SER A 33 -1.42 4.20 17.92
CA SER A 33 -2.70 4.83 17.53
C SER A 33 -3.80 3.81 17.27
N THR A 34 -3.47 2.65 16.70
CA THR A 34 -4.44 1.58 16.44
C THR A 34 -4.88 0.93 17.77
N ALA A 35 -3.95 0.69 18.68
CA ALA A 35 -4.26 0.19 20.02
C ALA A 35 -5.19 1.15 20.76
N GLY A 36 -4.88 2.45 20.74
CA GLY A 36 -5.75 3.48 21.31
C GLY A 36 -7.16 3.47 20.73
N ALA A 37 -7.29 3.38 19.41
CA ALA A 37 -8.60 3.32 18.76
C ALA A 37 -9.41 2.07 19.16
N ILE A 38 -8.77 0.88 19.18
CA ILE A 38 -9.42 -0.36 19.61
C ILE A 38 -9.93 -0.23 21.05
N LEU A 39 -9.09 0.26 21.94
CA LEU A 39 -9.43 0.39 23.37
C LEU A 39 -10.50 1.46 23.61
N ALA A 40 -10.48 2.56 22.85
CA ALA A 40 -11.53 3.57 22.91
C ALA A 40 -12.90 3.02 22.47
N PHE A 41 -12.95 2.34 21.33
CA PHE A 41 -14.21 1.83 20.79
C PHE A 41 -14.76 0.60 21.48
N SER A 42 -13.88 -0.33 21.91
CA SER A 42 -14.32 -1.63 22.42
C SER A 42 -14.41 -1.67 23.94
N PHE A 43 -13.66 -0.81 24.61
CA PHE A 43 -13.52 -0.84 26.07
C PHE A 43 -13.77 0.52 26.73
N ASN A 44 -14.08 1.55 25.95
CA ASN A 44 -14.26 2.94 26.41
C ASN A 44 -13.10 3.47 27.28
N GLN A 45 -11.87 3.06 26.93
CA GLN A 45 -10.66 3.46 27.65
C GLN A 45 -10.05 4.73 27.02
N PRO A 46 -9.63 5.72 27.83
CA PRO A 46 -9.21 7.05 27.34
C PRO A 46 -7.79 7.05 26.75
N TYR A 47 -7.58 6.28 25.71
CA TYR A 47 -6.32 6.28 24.99
C TYR A 47 -6.35 7.20 23.77
N PRO A 48 -5.34 8.07 23.61
CA PRO A 48 -5.25 8.99 22.48
C PRO A 48 -4.98 8.26 21.18
N ILE A 49 -5.53 8.79 20.10
CA ILE A 49 -5.24 8.38 18.73
C ILE A 49 -4.49 9.47 17.97
N LEU A 50 -3.63 9.05 17.03
CA LEU A 50 -2.89 9.96 16.16
C LEU A 50 -2.65 9.32 14.77
N ASP A 51 -3.73 8.97 14.11
CA ASP A 51 -3.71 8.49 12.73
C ASP A 51 -3.46 9.63 11.72
N GLY A 52 -3.54 9.37 10.43
CA GLY A 52 -3.31 10.39 9.41
C GLY A 52 -4.34 11.53 9.41
N ASN A 53 -5.59 11.24 9.76
CA ASN A 53 -6.68 12.21 9.83
C ASN A 53 -6.57 13.08 11.08
N VAL A 54 -6.50 12.46 12.24
CA VAL A 54 -6.37 13.15 13.54
C VAL A 54 -5.10 14.00 13.59
N ARG A 55 -3.99 13.48 13.09
CA ARG A 55 -2.73 14.21 12.97
C ARG A 55 -2.89 15.49 12.16
N ARG A 56 -3.63 15.46 11.06
CA ARG A 56 -3.90 16.63 10.23
C ARG A 56 -4.79 17.63 10.94
N VAL A 57 -5.86 17.17 11.60
CA VAL A 57 -6.76 18.01 12.38
C VAL A 57 -6.00 18.74 13.48
N LEU A 58 -5.27 18.02 14.32
CA LEU A 58 -4.52 18.59 15.44
C LEU A 58 -3.37 19.51 14.98
N ALA A 59 -2.65 19.13 13.92
CA ALA A 59 -1.61 19.98 13.35
C ALA A 59 -2.17 21.33 12.89
N ARG A 60 -3.35 21.34 12.29
CA ARG A 60 -4.04 22.57 11.83
C ARG A 60 -4.62 23.36 13.00
N TYR A 61 -5.34 22.70 13.88
CA TYR A 61 -5.96 23.35 15.02
C TYR A 61 -4.95 24.12 15.86
N HIS A 62 -3.79 23.52 16.12
CA HIS A 62 -2.72 24.13 16.91
C HIS A 62 -1.62 24.82 16.09
N ALA A 63 -1.72 24.85 14.76
CA ALA A 63 -0.69 25.35 13.85
C ALA A 63 0.70 24.76 14.15
N ILE A 64 0.77 23.42 14.29
CA ILE A 64 2.03 22.71 14.57
C ILE A 64 2.84 22.56 13.29
N ASP A 65 3.92 23.30 13.22
CA ASP A 65 4.85 23.27 12.08
C ASP A 65 5.66 21.99 12.01
N GLY A 66 6.07 21.69 10.78
CA GLY A 66 7.00 20.60 10.48
C GLY A 66 6.32 19.34 9.97
N TRP A 67 7.18 18.44 9.48
CA TRP A 67 6.71 17.14 9.00
C TRP A 67 6.47 16.19 10.17
N PRO A 68 5.26 15.58 10.28
CA PRO A 68 4.91 14.70 11.40
C PRO A 68 5.75 13.43 11.56
N GLY A 69 6.59 13.10 10.58
CA GLY A 69 7.54 11.99 10.68
C GLY A 69 8.85 12.34 11.39
N LYS A 70 9.08 13.62 11.75
CA LYS A 70 10.17 14.02 12.64
C LYS A 70 9.79 13.75 14.09
N ALA A 71 10.72 13.21 14.88
CA ALA A 71 10.45 12.78 16.26
C ALA A 71 9.96 13.91 17.18
N ASP A 72 10.48 15.11 17.02
CA ASP A 72 10.08 16.31 17.77
C ASP A 72 8.65 16.75 17.44
N VAL A 73 8.29 16.76 16.14
CA VAL A 73 6.93 17.10 15.68
C VAL A 73 5.94 16.03 16.11
N ALA A 74 6.29 14.74 15.96
CA ALA A 74 5.46 13.64 16.40
C ALA A 74 5.18 13.71 17.91
N ARG A 75 6.19 14.01 18.73
CA ARG A 75 6.06 14.15 20.18
C ARG A 75 5.10 15.30 20.54
N ARG A 76 5.21 16.46 19.90
CA ARG A 76 4.27 17.59 20.09
C ARG A 76 2.84 17.22 19.73
N LEU A 77 2.64 16.50 18.62
CA LEU A 77 1.32 16.06 18.19
C LEU A 77 0.72 15.02 19.14
N TRP A 78 1.52 14.09 19.68
CA TRP A 78 1.06 13.15 20.71
C TRP A 78 0.69 13.84 22.00
N ALA A 79 1.48 14.80 22.47
CA ALA A 79 1.15 15.58 23.67
C ALA A 79 -0.18 16.31 23.53
N VAL A 80 -0.46 16.88 22.35
CA VAL A 80 -1.74 17.52 22.08
C VAL A 80 -2.88 16.50 21.98
N ALA A 81 -2.64 15.34 21.36
CA ALA A 81 -3.64 14.28 21.29
C ALA A 81 -4.02 13.78 22.70
N GLU A 82 -3.04 13.59 23.57
CA GLU A 82 -3.25 13.23 24.97
C GLU A 82 -4.05 14.29 25.73
N ALA A 83 -3.71 15.57 25.56
CA ALA A 83 -4.39 16.67 26.25
C ALA A 83 -5.86 16.88 25.81
N HIS A 84 -6.24 16.40 24.62
CA HIS A 84 -7.60 16.52 24.10
C HIS A 84 -8.43 15.25 24.25
N THR A 85 -7.82 14.12 24.59
CA THR A 85 -8.57 12.87 24.79
C THR A 85 -9.36 12.97 26.10
N PRO A 86 -10.70 12.89 26.07
CA PRO A 86 -11.51 12.96 27.28
C PRO A 86 -11.45 11.64 28.07
N ASP A 87 -11.79 11.69 29.34
CA ASP A 87 -11.88 10.51 30.21
C ASP A 87 -13.20 9.74 29.98
N GLU A 88 -14.26 10.43 29.52
CA GLU A 88 -15.59 9.88 29.22
C GLU A 88 -15.91 10.04 27.73
N ASP A 89 -16.80 9.20 27.23
CA ASP A 89 -17.27 9.21 25.83
C ASP A 89 -16.12 9.21 24.80
N VAL A 90 -15.01 8.57 25.17
CA VAL A 90 -13.78 8.54 24.36
C VAL A 90 -14.00 7.90 22.98
N GLY A 91 -14.92 6.94 22.87
CA GLY A 91 -15.30 6.33 21.60
C GLY A 91 -15.90 7.36 20.65
N ASP A 92 -16.86 8.16 21.11
CA ASP A 92 -17.51 9.21 20.32
C ASP A 92 -16.52 10.31 19.94
N TYR A 93 -15.66 10.74 20.86
CA TYR A 93 -14.59 11.68 20.57
C TYR A 93 -13.65 11.14 19.47
N THR A 94 -13.24 9.89 19.61
CA THR A 94 -12.33 9.23 18.65
C THR A 94 -12.98 9.17 17.27
N GLN A 95 -14.26 8.80 17.17
CA GLN A 95 -15.01 8.77 15.93
C GLN A 95 -15.15 10.18 15.32
N ALA A 96 -15.57 11.16 16.12
CA ALA A 96 -15.71 12.54 15.67
C ALA A 96 -14.40 13.11 15.11
N MET A 97 -13.27 12.84 15.74
CA MET A 97 -11.97 13.30 15.25
C MET A 97 -11.58 12.65 13.93
N MET A 98 -11.91 11.37 13.73
CA MET A 98 -11.68 10.68 12.45
C MET A 98 -12.59 11.22 11.36
N ASP A 99 -13.89 11.45 11.65
CA ASP A 99 -14.89 11.96 10.70
C ASP A 99 -14.57 13.41 10.28
N ILE A 100 -14.23 14.29 11.22
CA ILE A 100 -13.76 15.64 10.90
C ILE A 100 -12.54 15.56 9.96
N GLY A 101 -11.62 14.67 10.23
CA GLY A 101 -10.46 14.46 9.37
C GLY A 101 -10.81 13.91 7.99
N ALA A 102 -11.75 12.97 7.91
CA ALA A 102 -12.11 12.30 6.65
C ALA A 102 -13.00 13.17 5.76
N GLU A 103 -13.93 13.95 6.34
CA GLU A 103 -15.01 14.60 5.58
C GLU A 103 -14.90 16.13 5.53
N VAL A 104 -14.37 16.76 6.57
CA VAL A 104 -14.34 18.22 6.72
C VAL A 104 -12.92 18.78 6.54
N CYS A 105 -12.00 18.35 7.37
CA CYS A 105 -10.62 18.82 7.36
C CYS A 105 -9.79 18.10 6.30
N LEU A 106 -10.20 18.17 5.04
CA LEU A 106 -9.57 17.48 3.91
C LEU A 106 -8.12 17.91 3.70
N ARG A 107 -7.31 17.05 3.12
CA ARG A 107 -5.90 17.38 2.84
C ARG A 107 -5.75 18.60 1.93
N ARG A 108 -6.57 18.67 0.88
CA ARG A 108 -6.69 19.82 -0.03
C ARG A 108 -8.10 20.36 0.06
N ARG A 109 -8.24 21.69 0.00
CA ARG A 109 -9.52 22.40 0.09
C ARG A 109 -10.36 21.98 1.32
N PRO A 110 -9.84 22.16 2.54
CA PRO A 110 -10.58 21.86 3.75
C PRO A 110 -11.86 22.71 3.78
N ARG A 111 -12.95 22.12 4.26
CA ARG A 111 -14.27 22.74 4.35
C ARG A 111 -14.39 23.52 5.66
N CYS A 112 -13.59 24.58 5.84
CA CYS A 112 -13.50 25.31 7.11
C CYS A 112 -14.83 25.94 7.52
N ALA A 113 -15.60 26.48 6.58
CA ALA A 113 -16.89 27.14 6.86
C ALA A 113 -17.97 26.24 7.50
N VAL A 114 -17.82 24.91 7.43
CA VAL A 114 -18.72 23.94 8.09
C VAL A 114 -18.00 23.12 9.18
N CYS A 115 -16.80 23.54 9.55
CA CYS A 115 -16.00 22.83 10.54
C CYS A 115 -16.42 23.23 11.97
N PRO A 116 -16.79 22.28 12.84
CA PRO A 116 -17.15 22.60 14.22
C PRO A 116 -15.98 23.17 15.04
N LEU A 117 -14.74 23.03 14.55
CA LEU A 117 -13.54 23.52 15.21
C LEU A 117 -13.02 24.85 14.62
N GLU A 118 -13.78 25.49 13.71
CA GLU A 118 -13.32 26.66 12.95
C GLU A 118 -12.84 27.80 13.85
N SER A 119 -13.65 28.19 14.84
CA SER A 119 -13.41 29.36 15.70
C SER A 119 -12.09 29.29 16.48
N GLY A 120 -11.67 28.06 16.90
CA GLY A 120 -10.43 27.82 17.63
C GLY A 120 -9.25 27.43 16.75
N CYS A 121 -9.45 27.26 15.44
CA CYS A 121 -8.44 26.72 14.55
C CYS A 121 -7.36 27.76 14.18
N ARG A 122 -6.18 27.65 14.76
CA ARG A 122 -5.09 28.60 14.53
C ARG A 122 -4.65 28.69 13.07
N SER A 123 -4.55 27.55 12.36
CA SER A 123 -4.14 27.57 10.95
C SER A 123 -5.20 28.23 10.04
N HIS A 124 -6.49 28.11 10.38
CA HIS A 124 -7.56 28.81 9.69
C HIS A 124 -7.46 30.32 9.92
N ASN A 125 -7.27 30.74 11.16
CA ASN A 125 -7.10 32.14 11.52
C ASN A 125 -5.85 32.77 10.87
N HIS A 126 -4.81 31.96 10.59
CA HIS A 126 -3.64 32.41 9.82
C HIS A 126 -3.88 32.40 8.28
N GLY A 127 -5.04 31.97 7.81
CA GLY A 127 -5.38 31.91 6.38
C GLY A 127 -4.69 30.83 5.57
N ASN A 128 -3.99 29.88 6.19
CA ASN A 128 -3.15 28.90 5.50
C ASN A 128 -3.24 27.45 6.01
N PRO A 129 -4.47 26.89 6.21
CA PRO A 129 -4.61 25.56 6.81
C PRO A 129 -3.93 24.43 5.99
N GLU A 130 -3.76 24.60 4.69
CA GLU A 130 -3.13 23.57 3.83
C GLU A 130 -1.61 23.43 4.06
N GLN A 131 -0.97 24.40 4.68
CA GLN A 131 0.46 24.31 5.03
C GLN A 131 0.71 23.30 6.17
N TYR A 132 -0.34 22.99 6.95
CA TYR A 132 -0.27 22.11 8.10
C TYR A 132 -0.95 20.75 7.85
N PRO A 133 -0.29 19.65 8.26
CA PRO A 133 1.11 19.54 8.59
C PRO A 133 1.99 19.68 7.34
N ALA A 134 3.25 20.06 7.51
CA ALA A 134 4.19 20.11 6.40
C ALA A 134 4.34 18.72 5.74
N SER A 135 4.52 18.75 4.45
CA SER A 135 4.73 17.52 3.67
C SER A 135 6.08 16.86 4.02
N ARG A 136 6.17 15.55 3.79
CA ARG A 136 7.45 14.86 3.90
C ARG A 136 8.46 15.53 2.96
N PRO A 137 9.67 15.87 3.44
CA PRO A 137 10.73 16.32 2.56
C PRO A 137 10.93 15.33 1.42
N GLY A 138 11.08 15.86 0.20
CA GLY A 138 11.21 15.05 -0.99
C GLY A 138 12.36 14.04 -0.84
N ARG A 139 12.05 12.78 -0.87
CA ARG A 139 13.06 11.72 -0.99
C ARG A 139 13.10 11.36 -2.47
N THR A 140 14.28 11.41 -3.07
CA THR A 140 14.48 10.90 -4.43
C THR A 140 14.03 9.43 -4.41
N ARG A 141 12.99 9.11 -5.16
CA ARG A 141 12.53 7.72 -5.29
C ARG A 141 13.62 6.95 -6.01
N GLN A 142 13.97 5.78 -5.50
CA GLN A 142 14.83 4.88 -6.25
C GLN A 142 14.07 4.44 -7.50
N CYS A 143 14.67 4.59 -8.67
CA CYS A 143 14.16 4.04 -9.91
C CYS A 143 14.74 2.63 -10.08
N ARG A 144 13.87 1.66 -10.34
CA ARG A 144 14.24 0.27 -10.65
C ARG A 144 13.65 -0.08 -12.00
N ALA A 145 14.49 -0.52 -12.92
CA ALA A 145 14.06 -1.04 -14.21
C ALA A 145 13.87 -2.57 -14.13
N THR A 146 12.89 -3.08 -14.87
CA THR A 146 12.67 -4.51 -15.04
C THR A 146 12.15 -4.80 -16.45
N THR A 147 12.51 -5.94 -17.02
CA THR A 147 11.98 -6.41 -18.30
C THR A 147 10.97 -7.51 -18.06
N MET A 148 9.72 -7.29 -18.49
CA MET A 148 8.67 -8.30 -18.45
C MET A 148 8.61 -9.01 -19.80
N VAL A 149 8.97 -10.30 -19.83
CA VAL A 149 8.94 -11.12 -21.04
C VAL A 149 7.52 -11.66 -21.25
N MET A 150 6.85 -11.20 -22.28
CA MET A 150 5.49 -11.62 -22.64
C MET A 150 5.56 -12.77 -23.65
N ALA A 151 5.97 -13.97 -23.19
CA ALA A 151 6.13 -15.17 -24.00
C ALA A 151 4.74 -15.69 -24.42
N CYS A 152 4.46 -15.65 -25.71
CA CYS A 152 3.21 -16.07 -26.34
C CYS A 152 3.39 -17.37 -27.13
N ASP A 153 2.55 -18.36 -26.87
CA ASP A 153 2.55 -19.63 -27.61
C ASP A 153 1.74 -19.54 -28.92
N HIS A 154 1.76 -20.64 -29.69
CA HIS A 154 1.05 -20.74 -30.98
C HIS A 154 -0.49 -20.70 -30.85
N LEU A 155 -1.05 -20.86 -29.66
CA LEU A 155 -2.48 -20.75 -29.36
C LEU A 155 -2.86 -19.32 -28.88
N GLY A 156 -1.91 -18.38 -28.87
CA GLY A 156 -2.11 -17.02 -28.37
C GLY A 156 -2.24 -16.94 -26.85
N ARG A 157 -1.71 -17.94 -26.13
CA ARG A 157 -1.65 -17.91 -24.66
C ARG A 157 -0.32 -17.32 -24.23
N VAL A 158 -0.32 -16.56 -23.13
CA VAL A 158 0.89 -15.95 -22.54
C VAL A 158 1.27 -16.64 -21.25
N LEU A 159 2.56 -16.78 -21.04
CA LEU A 159 3.09 -17.34 -19.80
C LEU A 159 2.98 -16.32 -18.67
N LEU A 160 2.32 -16.73 -17.59
CA LEU A 160 2.32 -16.00 -16.32
C LEU A 160 2.96 -16.87 -15.22
N GLU A 161 3.66 -16.21 -14.30
CA GLU A 161 4.18 -16.83 -13.08
C GLU A 161 3.63 -16.12 -11.84
N ARG A 162 3.46 -16.86 -10.76
CA ARG A 162 3.11 -16.32 -9.46
C ARG A 162 4.34 -15.76 -8.78
N ARG A 163 4.28 -14.52 -8.35
CA ARG A 163 5.38 -13.88 -7.62
C ARG A 163 5.57 -14.49 -6.24
N PRO A 164 6.80 -14.45 -5.70
CA PRO A 164 7.05 -14.82 -4.31
C PRO A 164 6.09 -14.10 -3.36
N ALA A 165 5.79 -14.71 -2.21
CA ALA A 165 4.85 -14.14 -1.24
C ALA A 165 5.28 -12.78 -0.68
N THR A 166 6.56 -12.43 -0.77
CA THR A 166 7.16 -11.17 -0.31
C THR A 166 7.66 -10.32 -1.47
N GLY A 167 7.83 -9.02 -1.24
CA GLY A 167 8.34 -8.07 -2.24
C GLY A 167 7.24 -7.37 -3.02
N ILE A 168 7.63 -6.78 -4.17
CA ILE A 168 6.70 -6.04 -5.04
C ILE A 168 5.66 -7.00 -5.60
N TRP A 169 4.36 -6.67 -5.39
CA TRP A 169 3.22 -7.48 -5.83
C TRP A 169 3.27 -8.94 -5.36
N GLY A 170 3.74 -9.17 -4.14
CA GLY A 170 3.88 -10.51 -3.57
C GLY A 170 2.62 -11.36 -3.69
N GLY A 171 2.77 -12.58 -4.19
CA GLY A 171 1.69 -13.55 -4.41
C GLY A 171 0.77 -13.27 -5.60
N LEU A 172 0.90 -12.12 -6.28
CA LEU A 172 0.16 -11.83 -7.52
C LEU A 172 0.82 -12.50 -8.73
N TRP A 173 0.03 -12.66 -9.79
CA TRP A 173 0.49 -13.21 -11.06
C TRP A 173 1.08 -12.10 -11.94
N SER A 174 2.17 -12.39 -12.63
CA SER A 174 2.91 -11.46 -13.48
C SER A 174 3.51 -12.17 -14.67
N PHE A 175 3.88 -11.41 -15.69
CA PHE A 175 4.83 -11.92 -16.69
C PHE A 175 6.17 -12.22 -16.04
N PRO A 176 6.94 -13.19 -16.56
CA PRO A 176 8.31 -13.45 -16.14
C PRO A 176 9.17 -12.19 -16.21
N GLU A 177 9.86 -11.86 -15.11
CA GLU A 177 10.75 -10.70 -15.01
C GLU A 177 12.20 -11.11 -15.25
N CYS A 178 12.74 -10.81 -16.44
CA CYS A 178 14.15 -11.04 -16.76
C CYS A 178 15.04 -10.09 -15.95
N PRO A 179 16.04 -10.60 -15.22
CA PRO A 179 17.00 -9.77 -14.49
C PRO A 179 17.79 -8.86 -15.43
N ALA A 180 18.11 -7.64 -14.96
CA ALA A 180 18.96 -6.72 -15.71
C ALA A 180 20.31 -7.37 -16.05
N GLY A 181 20.78 -7.15 -17.29
CA GLY A 181 22.06 -7.67 -17.77
C GLY A 181 22.03 -9.13 -18.24
N ARG A 182 20.88 -9.81 -18.21
CA ARG A 182 20.72 -11.13 -18.82
C ARG A 182 20.02 -11.04 -20.17
N ALA A 183 20.46 -11.87 -21.13
CA ALA A 183 19.75 -12.02 -22.40
C ALA A 183 18.42 -12.74 -22.14
N PRO A 184 17.25 -12.15 -22.52
CA PRO A 184 15.95 -12.72 -22.22
C PRO A 184 15.73 -14.12 -22.81
N GLU A 185 16.25 -14.40 -24.00
CA GLU A 185 16.15 -15.72 -24.63
C GLU A 185 16.82 -16.80 -23.81
N SER A 186 18.10 -16.59 -23.45
CA SER A 186 18.85 -17.56 -22.65
C SER A 186 18.24 -17.73 -21.26
N TRP A 187 17.77 -16.63 -20.67
CA TRP A 187 17.17 -16.67 -19.34
C TRP A 187 15.80 -17.40 -19.32
N ILE A 188 14.96 -17.19 -20.33
CA ILE A 188 13.68 -17.91 -20.47
C ILE A 188 13.93 -19.39 -20.74
N GLN A 189 14.88 -19.72 -21.61
CA GLN A 189 15.22 -21.08 -21.91
C GLN A 189 15.76 -21.82 -20.66
N GLU A 190 16.68 -21.22 -19.92
CA GLU A 190 17.24 -21.80 -18.69
C GLU A 190 16.19 -21.99 -17.60
N ARG A 191 15.29 -21.00 -17.40
CA ARG A 191 14.31 -20.99 -16.31
C ARG A 191 13.03 -21.76 -16.62
N PHE A 192 12.61 -21.72 -17.87
CA PHE A 192 11.30 -22.22 -18.30
C PHE A 192 11.37 -23.30 -19.37
N GLY A 193 12.54 -23.60 -19.92
CA GLY A 193 12.71 -24.57 -21.01
C GLY A 193 12.03 -24.16 -22.30
N LEU A 194 11.83 -22.87 -22.53
CA LEU A 194 11.19 -22.32 -23.71
C LEU A 194 12.20 -21.66 -24.63
N ASP A 195 12.16 -22.03 -25.91
CA ASP A 195 12.86 -21.32 -26.96
C ASP A 195 11.95 -20.20 -27.48
N ILE A 196 12.43 -18.96 -27.44
CA ILE A 196 11.67 -17.80 -27.83
C ILE A 196 12.36 -16.98 -28.90
N VAL A 197 11.58 -16.28 -29.70
CA VAL A 197 12.03 -15.21 -30.60
C VAL A 197 11.45 -13.88 -30.07
N ILE A 198 12.32 -12.95 -29.73
CA ILE A 198 11.95 -11.64 -29.23
C ILE A 198 11.35 -10.79 -30.35
N GLY A 199 10.25 -10.13 -30.05
CA GLY A 199 9.62 -9.13 -30.89
C GLY A 199 10.12 -7.72 -30.58
N VAL A 200 9.46 -6.73 -31.18
CA VAL A 200 9.76 -5.31 -30.89
C VAL A 200 9.29 -4.96 -29.47
N PRO A 201 10.18 -4.41 -28.63
CA PRO A 201 9.78 -3.95 -27.28
C PRO A 201 8.66 -2.91 -27.37
N TRP A 202 7.69 -2.99 -26.47
CA TRP A 202 6.66 -1.96 -26.35
C TRP A 202 7.18 -0.77 -25.53
N ASP A 203 6.42 0.33 -25.55
CA ASP A 203 6.74 1.50 -24.73
C ASP A 203 6.84 1.15 -23.25
N SER A 204 7.82 1.72 -22.57
CA SER A 204 8.02 1.48 -21.14
C SER A 204 6.84 1.99 -20.31
N VAL A 205 6.47 1.23 -19.29
CA VAL A 205 5.39 1.55 -18.36
C VAL A 205 5.96 1.92 -17.00
N ARG A 206 5.69 3.13 -16.51
CA ARG A 206 6.10 3.55 -15.17
C ARG A 206 5.01 3.29 -14.15
N HIS A 207 5.42 2.73 -13.01
CA HIS A 207 4.55 2.48 -11.87
C HIS A 207 5.20 2.96 -10.57
N GLY A 208 4.52 3.92 -9.90
CA GLY A 208 5.03 4.52 -8.67
C GLY A 208 4.55 3.78 -7.42
N PHE A 209 5.49 3.42 -6.55
CA PHE A 209 5.25 2.99 -5.18
C PHE A 209 5.63 4.11 -4.21
N THR A 210 5.29 3.96 -2.94
CA THR A 210 5.63 4.94 -1.91
C THR A 210 7.15 5.18 -1.79
N HIS A 211 7.97 4.15 -2.03
CA HIS A 211 9.42 4.17 -1.78
C HIS A 211 10.27 4.00 -3.05
N LEU A 212 9.67 3.59 -4.17
CA LEU A 212 10.36 3.41 -5.44
C LEU A 212 9.46 3.73 -6.64
N GLU A 213 10.07 3.96 -7.79
CA GLU A 213 9.45 3.99 -9.10
C GLU A 213 9.94 2.79 -9.91
N LEU A 214 9.01 1.99 -10.44
CA LEU A 214 9.33 0.84 -11.27
C LEU A 214 9.09 1.21 -12.73
N GLU A 215 10.15 1.13 -13.53
CA GLU A 215 10.08 1.23 -14.98
C GLU A 215 10.08 -0.18 -15.56
N ILE A 216 8.99 -0.52 -16.24
CA ILE A 216 8.75 -1.84 -16.81
C ILE A 216 8.95 -1.73 -18.31
N GLN A 217 9.88 -2.51 -18.85
CA GLN A 217 10.03 -2.71 -20.28
C GLN A 217 9.25 -3.96 -20.70
N PRO A 218 8.09 -3.82 -21.36
CA PRO A 218 7.37 -4.96 -21.89
C PRO A 218 8.09 -5.48 -23.13
N LEU A 219 8.35 -6.79 -23.16
CA LEU A 219 9.08 -7.44 -24.24
C LEU A 219 8.24 -8.60 -24.80
N PRO A 220 7.49 -8.39 -25.91
CA PRO A 220 6.80 -9.47 -26.59
C PRO A 220 7.78 -10.52 -27.10
N ALA A 221 7.40 -11.78 -26.97
CA ALA A 221 8.21 -12.89 -27.50
C ALA A 221 7.29 -14.02 -27.99
N LYS A 222 7.67 -14.66 -29.08
CA LYS A 222 7.00 -15.86 -29.62
C LYS A 222 7.73 -17.10 -29.16
N VAL A 223 7.02 -18.07 -28.63
CA VAL A 223 7.56 -19.39 -28.32
C VAL A 223 7.62 -20.18 -29.60
N ILE A 224 8.82 -20.69 -29.93
CA ILE A 224 9.12 -21.49 -31.12
C ILE A 224 9.45 -22.95 -30.81
N GLY A 225 9.79 -23.23 -29.54
CA GLY A 225 10.10 -24.59 -29.06
C GLY A 225 9.91 -24.69 -27.56
N THR A 226 9.71 -25.91 -27.06
CA THR A 226 9.61 -26.21 -25.65
C THR A 226 10.27 -27.55 -25.35
N SER A 227 11.11 -27.60 -24.34
CA SER A 227 11.80 -28.80 -23.87
C SER A 227 11.10 -29.47 -22.67
N VAL A 228 10.09 -28.85 -22.08
CA VAL A 228 9.47 -29.30 -20.83
C VAL A 228 7.96 -28.98 -20.78
N THR A 229 7.19 -29.86 -20.11
CA THR A 229 5.79 -29.58 -19.75
C THR A 229 5.71 -28.53 -18.63
N MET A 230 5.08 -27.39 -18.91
CA MET A 230 5.23 -26.14 -18.15
C MET A 230 4.05 -25.81 -17.21
N GLU A 231 3.19 -26.78 -16.86
CA GLU A 231 2.11 -26.54 -15.92
C GLU A 231 2.53 -26.87 -14.49
N GLY A 232 2.30 -25.94 -13.58
CA GLY A 232 2.60 -26.08 -12.16
C GLY A 232 1.82 -25.10 -11.31
N ILE A 233 1.89 -25.23 -9.99
CA ILE A 233 1.13 -24.43 -9.00
C ILE A 233 1.41 -22.93 -9.16
N ASP A 234 2.61 -22.56 -9.60
CA ASP A 234 3.07 -21.16 -9.70
C ASP A 234 3.30 -20.68 -11.14
N ARG A 235 2.86 -21.44 -12.15
CA ARG A 235 3.00 -21.11 -13.59
C ARG A 235 1.75 -21.51 -14.34
N LEU A 236 1.31 -20.68 -15.28
CA LEU A 236 0.18 -20.99 -16.14
C LEU A 236 0.28 -20.34 -17.50
N TRP A 237 -0.32 -20.97 -18.49
CA TRP A 237 -0.61 -20.40 -19.79
C TRP A 237 -2.00 -19.74 -19.76
N TYR A 238 -2.02 -18.43 -19.91
CA TYR A 238 -3.25 -17.64 -19.86
C TYR A 238 -3.60 -17.09 -21.24
N LYS A 239 -4.83 -17.27 -21.68
CA LYS A 239 -5.32 -16.65 -22.92
C LYS A 239 -5.92 -15.27 -22.60
N PRO A 240 -5.32 -14.17 -23.12
CA PRO A 240 -5.91 -12.83 -22.98
C PRO A 240 -7.37 -12.82 -23.42
N GLY A 241 -8.21 -12.00 -22.79
CA GLY A 241 -9.65 -11.95 -23.02
C GLY A 241 -10.50 -12.92 -22.20
N LEU A 242 -9.91 -13.95 -21.58
CA LEU A 242 -10.66 -14.84 -20.68
C LEU A 242 -10.61 -14.33 -19.24
N SER A 243 -11.53 -14.83 -18.38
CA SER A 243 -11.47 -14.55 -16.94
C SER A 243 -10.28 -15.29 -16.30
N LEU A 244 -9.33 -14.54 -15.75
CA LEU A 244 -8.15 -15.14 -15.11
C LEU A 244 -8.48 -15.77 -13.75
N GLY A 245 -9.53 -15.29 -13.03
CA GLY A 245 -9.88 -15.74 -11.68
C GLY A 245 -8.77 -15.58 -10.63
N ARG A 246 -7.70 -14.82 -10.94
CA ARG A 246 -6.49 -14.65 -10.13
C ARG A 246 -6.08 -13.18 -10.05
N GLY A 247 -5.45 -12.78 -8.94
CA GLY A 247 -4.98 -11.41 -8.76
C GLY A 247 -3.74 -11.11 -9.60
N VAL A 248 -3.78 -9.99 -10.35
CA VAL A 248 -2.64 -9.44 -11.10
C VAL A 248 -2.41 -7.98 -10.71
N ALA A 249 -1.17 -7.52 -10.81
CA ALA A 249 -0.84 -6.12 -10.61
C ALA A 249 -1.43 -5.22 -11.71
N ALA A 250 -1.72 -3.95 -11.39
CA ALA A 250 -2.34 -3.02 -12.34
C ALA A 250 -1.57 -2.88 -13.67
N PRO A 251 -0.22 -2.76 -13.69
CA PRO A 251 0.53 -2.74 -14.96
C PRO A 251 0.38 -4.03 -15.76
N VAL A 252 0.45 -5.19 -15.10
CA VAL A 252 0.27 -6.49 -15.77
C VAL A 252 -1.11 -6.59 -16.40
N ARG A 253 -2.16 -6.17 -15.69
CA ARG A 253 -3.53 -6.15 -16.24
C ARG A 253 -3.63 -5.27 -17.48
N ARG A 254 -2.96 -4.11 -17.48
CA ARG A 254 -2.93 -3.20 -18.63
C ARG A 254 -2.25 -3.85 -19.83
N LEU A 255 -1.10 -4.50 -19.62
CA LEU A 255 -0.39 -5.20 -20.68
C LEU A 255 -1.17 -6.40 -21.24
N LEU A 256 -1.85 -7.15 -20.36
CA LEU A 256 -2.74 -8.24 -20.80
C LEU A 256 -3.87 -7.73 -21.69
N LYS A 257 -4.47 -6.57 -21.33
CA LYS A 257 -5.50 -5.95 -22.18
C LYS A 257 -4.95 -5.49 -23.52
N GLN A 258 -3.74 -4.92 -23.57
CA GLN A 258 -3.11 -4.55 -24.85
C GLN A 258 -2.85 -5.77 -25.74
N LEU A 259 -2.57 -6.93 -25.16
CA LEU A 259 -2.41 -8.18 -25.92
C LEU A 259 -3.72 -8.73 -26.50
N GLU A 260 -4.89 -8.31 -26.00
CA GLU A 260 -6.20 -8.65 -26.55
C GLU A 260 -6.47 -7.88 -27.86
N ASP A 261 -5.91 -6.67 -27.95
CA ASP A 261 -6.14 -5.74 -29.06
C ASP A 261 -5.14 -5.95 -30.22
N HIS A 262 -4.13 -6.83 -30.05
CA HIS A 262 -3.09 -7.19 -31.04
C HIS A 262 -3.22 -8.63 -31.53
#